data_696f9e99efadaaf732c4a2121c62c2c4
#
_entry.id   696f9e99efadaaf732c4a2121c62c2c4
#
_cell.length_a   1.000
_cell.length_b   1.000
_cell.length_c   1.000
_cell.angle_alpha   90.00
_cell.angle_beta   90.00
_cell.angle_gamma   90.00
#
_symmetry.space_group_name_H-M   'P 1'
#
loop_
_entity.id
_entity.type
_entity.pdbx_description
1 polymer ?
#
loop_
_entity_poly.entity_id
_entity_poly.type
_entity_poly.pdbx_seq_one_letter_code
_entity_poly.pdbx_strand_id
1 'polypeptide(L)'
;MSWNERIKAAREAQKLTREQTVRKMRDYLPAGKTAAARTLVAWEQGDSEPKVTQAIALARALGYHEVSELFSQVDGPQLNRLGMDRLEEYRRLLLQSDEFREQPAMHRLRTLPVYLQPASAGTGQWLDDDLAEEMEVDDAVPARAEFGVRLAGDSMSPRFADGQIVWARKAAQAENGEIVLCVLNGQGYCKKLKYDADGVYLVSLNPAYEPIPVQENDEFRIAGVVVG
;
A
#
# COMPACT_ATOMS: atom_id res chain seq x y z
N MET A 1 12.36 -7.41 -34.33
CA MET A 1 12.55 -8.49 -33.30
C MET A 1 11.27 -8.52 -32.47
N SER A 2 10.58 -9.65 -32.46
CA SER A 2 9.34 -9.82 -31.68
C SER A 2 9.62 -9.81 -30.18
N TRP A 3 8.59 -9.64 -29.34
CA TRP A 3 8.75 -9.59 -27.89
C TRP A 3 9.35 -10.89 -27.31
N ASN A 4 8.97 -12.04 -27.86
CA ASN A 4 9.48 -13.34 -27.46
C ASN A 4 10.98 -13.53 -27.80
N GLU A 5 11.43 -13.08 -28.98
CA GLU A 5 12.84 -13.08 -29.36
C GLU A 5 13.67 -12.16 -28.47
N ARG A 6 13.10 -11.03 -28.02
CA ARG A 6 13.76 -10.10 -27.08
C ARG A 6 13.95 -10.71 -25.70
N ILE A 7 12.95 -11.43 -25.18
CA ILE A 7 13.09 -12.16 -23.90
C ILE A 7 14.28 -13.12 -23.99
N LYS A 8 14.35 -13.90 -25.07
CA LYS A 8 15.43 -14.85 -25.28
C LYS A 8 16.78 -14.13 -25.39
N ALA A 9 16.86 -13.09 -26.21
CA ALA A 9 18.09 -12.31 -26.40
C ALA A 9 18.57 -11.65 -25.10
N ALA A 10 17.66 -11.05 -24.34
CA ALA A 10 17.98 -10.43 -23.05
C ALA A 10 18.50 -11.44 -22.02
N ARG A 11 17.92 -12.64 -21.96
CA ARG A 11 18.38 -13.72 -21.09
C ARG A 11 19.79 -14.18 -21.50
N GLU A 12 20.01 -14.41 -22.80
CA GLU A 12 21.29 -14.88 -23.35
C GLU A 12 22.40 -13.85 -23.20
N ALA A 13 22.07 -12.56 -23.35
CA ALA A 13 23.02 -11.46 -23.11
C ALA A 13 23.54 -11.45 -21.66
N GLN A 14 22.72 -11.84 -20.70
CA GLN A 14 23.12 -11.99 -19.30
C GLN A 14 23.72 -13.38 -18.97
N LYS A 15 23.87 -14.26 -19.97
CA LYS A 15 24.38 -15.63 -19.79
C LYS A 15 23.57 -16.44 -18.75
N LEU A 16 22.27 -16.18 -18.64
CA LEU A 16 21.40 -16.88 -17.70
C LEU A 16 20.77 -18.11 -18.35
N THR A 17 20.70 -19.23 -17.61
CA THR A 17 19.82 -20.33 -17.99
C THR A 17 18.36 -19.99 -17.70
N ARG A 18 17.41 -20.75 -18.26
CA ARG A 18 15.96 -20.56 -18.00
C ARG A 18 15.63 -20.77 -16.54
N GLU A 19 16.24 -21.76 -15.91
CA GLU A 19 16.09 -22.07 -14.49
C GLU A 19 16.60 -20.91 -13.61
N GLN A 20 17.75 -20.35 -13.95
CA GLN A 20 18.32 -19.19 -13.24
C GLN A 20 17.45 -17.96 -13.37
N THR A 21 16.89 -17.72 -14.57
CA THR A 21 15.97 -16.60 -14.82
C THR A 21 14.71 -16.74 -13.98
N VAL A 22 14.09 -17.91 -14.01
CA VAL A 22 12.90 -18.19 -13.20
C VAL A 22 13.17 -18.11 -11.70
N ARG A 23 14.36 -18.52 -11.26
CA ARG A 23 14.77 -18.36 -9.86
C ARG A 23 14.83 -16.88 -9.45
N LYS A 24 15.45 -16.03 -10.27
CA LYS A 24 15.49 -14.58 -10.05
C LYS A 24 14.10 -13.93 -10.08
N MET A 25 13.20 -14.41 -10.95
CA MET A 25 11.83 -13.90 -11.01
C MET A 25 11.05 -14.07 -9.68
N ARG A 26 11.40 -15.05 -8.86
CA ARG A 26 10.72 -15.32 -7.58
C ARG A 26 10.80 -14.13 -6.63
N ASP A 27 11.89 -13.37 -6.69
CA ASP A 27 12.10 -12.20 -5.82
C ASP A 27 11.17 -11.04 -6.17
N TYR A 28 10.54 -11.10 -7.36
CA TYR A 28 9.67 -10.06 -7.90
C TYR A 28 8.21 -10.52 -8.10
N LEU A 29 7.90 -11.78 -7.80
CA LEU A 29 6.54 -12.31 -7.89
C LEU A 29 5.79 -12.11 -6.57
N PRO A 30 4.47 -11.85 -6.62
CA PRO A 30 3.64 -11.82 -5.42
C PRO A 30 3.72 -13.14 -4.62
N ALA A 31 3.53 -13.06 -3.32
CA ALA A 31 3.54 -14.23 -2.42
C ALA A 31 2.60 -15.34 -2.94
N GLY A 32 3.10 -16.59 -2.94
CA GLY A 32 2.36 -17.75 -3.43
C GLY A 32 2.29 -17.89 -4.97
N LYS A 33 2.89 -16.97 -5.74
CA LYS A 33 3.01 -17.12 -7.20
C LYS A 33 4.38 -17.65 -7.57
N THR A 34 4.39 -18.56 -8.55
CA THR A 34 5.63 -19.17 -9.08
C THR A 34 5.63 -19.12 -10.60
N ALA A 35 6.81 -19.12 -11.18
CA ALA A 35 7.02 -19.41 -12.59
C ALA A 35 7.82 -20.71 -12.73
N ALA A 36 7.65 -21.41 -13.84
CA ALA A 36 8.41 -22.62 -14.14
C ALA A 36 9.26 -22.39 -15.39
N ALA A 37 10.39 -23.09 -15.51
CA ALA A 37 11.25 -22.96 -16.68
C ALA A 37 10.51 -23.30 -18.00
N ARG A 38 9.60 -24.28 -17.98
CA ARG A 38 8.71 -24.61 -19.11
C ARG A 38 7.86 -23.43 -19.57
N THR A 39 7.40 -22.60 -18.63
CA THR A 39 6.61 -21.40 -18.94
C THR A 39 7.45 -20.35 -19.66
N LEU A 40 8.71 -20.19 -19.25
CA LEU A 40 9.64 -19.29 -19.94
C LEU A 40 9.97 -19.80 -21.36
N VAL A 41 10.05 -21.13 -21.54
CA VAL A 41 10.19 -21.74 -22.89
C VAL A 41 9.05 -21.32 -23.78
N ALA A 42 7.79 -21.50 -23.31
CA ALA A 42 6.60 -21.14 -24.08
C ALA A 42 6.56 -19.64 -24.42
N TRP A 43 7.02 -18.77 -23.55
CA TRP A 43 7.16 -17.33 -23.83
C TRP A 43 8.24 -17.03 -24.87
N GLU A 44 9.40 -17.66 -24.79
CA GLU A 44 10.49 -17.47 -25.77
C GLU A 44 10.14 -18.03 -27.15
N GLN A 45 9.23 -19.00 -27.22
CA GLN A 45 8.72 -19.57 -28.48
C GLN A 45 7.51 -18.82 -29.03
N GLY A 46 6.87 -17.96 -28.21
CA GLY A 46 5.67 -17.24 -28.61
C GLY A 46 4.39 -18.07 -28.47
N ASP A 47 4.45 -19.26 -27.83
CA ASP A 47 3.31 -20.16 -27.65
C ASP A 47 2.32 -19.66 -26.61
N SER A 48 2.77 -18.78 -25.72
CA SER A 48 1.92 -18.13 -24.72
C SER A 48 2.52 -16.79 -24.29
N GLU A 49 1.67 -15.91 -23.74
CA GLU A 49 2.08 -14.60 -23.25
C GLU A 49 2.18 -14.58 -21.71
N PRO A 50 3.15 -13.84 -21.13
CA PRO A 50 3.20 -13.65 -19.70
C PRO A 50 2.05 -12.74 -19.24
N LYS A 51 1.44 -13.08 -18.10
CA LYS A 51 0.54 -12.16 -17.40
C LYS A 51 1.31 -10.93 -16.92
N VAL A 52 0.63 -9.81 -16.72
CA VAL A 52 1.26 -8.53 -16.33
C VAL A 52 2.24 -8.69 -15.16
N THR A 53 1.85 -9.38 -14.09
CA THR A 53 2.72 -9.63 -12.93
C THR A 53 3.97 -10.46 -13.27
N GLN A 54 3.84 -11.40 -14.21
CA GLN A 54 4.94 -12.23 -14.67
C GLN A 54 5.88 -11.45 -15.62
N ALA A 55 5.31 -10.58 -16.46
CA ALA A 55 6.08 -9.69 -17.33
C ALA A 55 6.94 -8.71 -16.52
N ILE A 56 6.36 -8.12 -15.45
CA ILE A 56 7.09 -7.26 -14.51
C ILE A 56 8.24 -8.04 -13.85
N ALA A 57 7.94 -9.21 -13.29
CA ALA A 57 8.95 -10.05 -12.63
C ALA A 57 10.07 -10.48 -13.59
N LEU A 58 9.72 -10.79 -14.84
CA LEU A 58 10.70 -11.15 -15.87
C LEU A 58 11.59 -9.97 -16.25
N ALA A 59 11.01 -8.79 -16.50
CA ALA A 59 11.77 -7.59 -16.83
C ALA A 59 12.77 -7.26 -15.70
N ARG A 60 12.33 -7.27 -14.45
CA ARG A 60 13.19 -7.04 -13.27
C ARG A 60 14.28 -8.09 -13.13
N ALA A 61 13.96 -9.38 -13.33
CA ALA A 61 14.93 -10.47 -13.28
C ALA A 61 16.01 -10.35 -14.35
N LEU A 62 15.67 -9.73 -15.49
CA LEU A 62 16.59 -9.45 -16.61
C LEU A 62 17.21 -8.04 -16.53
N GLY A 63 17.08 -7.32 -15.39
CA GLY A 63 17.77 -6.06 -15.14
C GLY A 63 17.15 -4.83 -15.80
N TYR A 64 15.91 -4.92 -16.31
CA TYR A 64 15.17 -3.79 -16.85
C TYR A 64 14.37 -3.06 -15.73
N HIS A 65 14.36 -1.74 -15.76
CA HIS A 65 13.60 -0.94 -14.81
C HIS A 65 12.12 -0.83 -15.21
N GLU A 66 11.87 -0.73 -16.51
CA GLU A 66 10.52 -0.62 -17.08
C GLU A 66 10.18 -1.86 -17.92
N VAL A 67 8.92 -2.34 -17.79
CA VAL A 67 8.45 -3.48 -18.57
C VAL A 67 8.43 -3.16 -20.07
N SER A 68 8.16 -1.91 -20.41
CA SER A 68 8.19 -1.38 -21.78
C SER A 68 9.52 -1.58 -22.46
N GLU A 69 10.65 -1.49 -21.76
CA GLU A 69 12.00 -1.70 -22.33
C GLU A 69 12.18 -3.10 -22.91
N LEU A 70 11.55 -4.10 -22.29
CA LEU A 70 11.62 -5.49 -22.73
C LEU A 70 10.51 -5.85 -23.74
N PHE A 71 9.31 -5.30 -23.59
CA PHE A 71 8.11 -5.73 -24.32
C PHE A 71 7.62 -4.77 -25.40
N SER A 72 8.01 -3.48 -25.38
CA SER A 72 7.59 -2.53 -26.42
C SER A 72 8.14 -2.93 -27.77
N GLN A 73 7.29 -3.02 -28.76
CA GLN A 73 7.71 -3.08 -30.16
C GLN A 73 8.16 -1.68 -30.59
N VAL A 74 9.45 -1.46 -30.65
CA VAL A 74 10.02 -0.32 -31.36
C VAL A 74 10.31 -0.76 -32.81
N ASP A 75 9.34 -1.37 -33.46
CA ASP A 75 9.38 -1.75 -34.88
C ASP A 75 8.57 -0.76 -35.72
N GLY A 76 8.68 0.52 -35.40
CA GLY A 76 8.25 1.61 -36.26
C GLY A 76 9.47 2.36 -36.82
N PRO A 77 9.32 3.17 -37.87
CA PRO A 77 10.37 4.01 -38.37
C PRO A 77 10.86 4.92 -37.25
N GLN A 78 12.11 4.71 -36.82
CA GLN A 78 12.72 5.56 -35.80
C GLN A 78 12.92 6.97 -36.37
N LEU A 79 12.62 7.96 -35.57
CA LEU A 79 12.92 9.34 -35.92
C LEU A 79 14.45 9.53 -36.05
N ASN A 80 14.89 10.11 -37.15
CA ASN A 80 16.27 10.56 -37.23
C ASN A 80 16.50 11.77 -36.30
N ARG A 81 17.74 12.24 -36.20
CA ARG A 81 18.12 13.36 -35.33
C ARG A 81 17.22 14.59 -35.53
N LEU A 82 16.94 14.95 -36.79
CA LEU A 82 16.05 16.07 -37.10
C LEU A 82 14.62 15.84 -36.59
N GLY A 83 14.11 14.62 -36.72
CA GLY A 83 12.78 14.25 -36.21
C GLY A 83 12.70 14.32 -34.68
N MET A 84 13.78 13.90 -33.99
CA MET A 84 13.87 14.02 -32.52
C MET A 84 13.94 15.49 -32.08
N ASP A 85 14.73 16.33 -32.77
CA ASP A 85 14.82 17.76 -32.48
C ASP A 85 13.43 18.44 -32.66
N ARG A 86 12.68 18.09 -33.70
CA ARG A 86 11.31 18.58 -33.94
C ARG A 86 10.31 18.12 -32.89
N LEU A 87 10.42 16.90 -32.45
CA LEU A 87 9.58 16.36 -31.38
C LEU A 87 9.80 17.12 -30.07
N GLU A 88 11.06 17.40 -29.72
CA GLU A 88 11.41 18.16 -28.53
C GLU A 88 10.97 19.64 -28.64
N GLU A 89 11.09 20.27 -29.81
CA GLU A 89 10.56 21.60 -30.08
C GLU A 89 9.04 21.61 -29.87
N TYR A 90 8.32 20.64 -30.44
CA TYR A 90 6.87 20.52 -30.30
C TYR A 90 6.44 20.29 -28.84
N ARG A 91 7.14 19.39 -28.13
CA ARG A 91 6.93 19.18 -26.69
C ARG A 91 7.09 20.49 -25.90
N ARG A 92 8.11 21.28 -26.21
CA ARG A 92 8.35 22.57 -25.54
C ARG A 92 7.21 23.55 -25.81
N LEU A 93 6.67 23.56 -27.02
CA LEU A 93 5.52 24.42 -27.37
C LEU A 93 4.26 23.97 -26.62
N LEU A 94 3.99 22.67 -26.52
CA LEU A 94 2.85 22.17 -25.76
C LEU A 94 2.96 22.54 -24.27
N LEU A 95 4.14 22.45 -23.70
CA LEU A 95 4.39 22.81 -22.30
C LEU A 95 4.28 24.33 -22.00
N GLN A 96 4.14 25.19 -23.02
CA GLN A 96 3.82 26.60 -22.80
C GLN A 96 2.34 26.84 -22.52
N SER A 97 1.47 25.90 -22.88
CA SER A 97 0.04 25.96 -22.58
C SER A 97 -0.26 25.19 -21.31
N ASP A 98 -1.03 25.75 -20.40
CA ASP A 98 -1.48 25.10 -19.19
C ASP A 98 -2.44 23.93 -19.49
N GLU A 99 -3.07 23.92 -20.68
CA GLU A 99 -3.94 22.85 -21.16
C GLU A 99 -3.21 21.50 -21.28
N PHE A 100 -1.91 21.53 -21.64
CA PHE A 100 -1.10 20.33 -21.89
C PHE A 100 -0.06 20.06 -20.80
N ARG A 101 0.00 20.91 -19.78
CA ARG A 101 0.81 20.60 -18.58
C ARG A 101 0.07 19.63 -17.69
N GLU A 102 0.77 18.63 -17.18
CA GLU A 102 0.30 17.95 -15.96
C GLU A 102 0.16 19.04 -14.89
N GLN A 103 -1.06 19.37 -14.55
CA GLN A 103 -1.29 20.15 -13.35
C GLN A 103 -0.83 19.27 -12.18
N PRO A 104 0.09 19.75 -11.34
CA PRO A 104 0.40 19.04 -10.12
C PRO A 104 -0.93 18.76 -9.43
N ALA A 105 -1.18 17.48 -9.11
CA ALA A 105 -2.40 17.11 -8.39
C ALA A 105 -2.50 18.10 -7.24
N MET A 106 -3.50 18.95 -7.25
CA MET A 106 -3.77 19.86 -6.13
C MET A 106 -4.18 18.92 -5.00
N HIS A 107 -3.20 18.48 -4.20
CA HIS A 107 -3.48 17.80 -2.96
C HIS A 107 -4.37 18.72 -2.15
N ARG A 108 -5.62 18.34 -2.01
CA ARG A 108 -6.54 19.07 -1.13
C ARG A 108 -6.06 18.82 0.28
N LEU A 109 -5.26 19.75 0.77
CA LEU A 109 -4.90 19.73 2.18
C LEU A 109 -6.16 19.96 3.00
N ARG A 110 -6.36 19.13 3.98
CA ARG A 110 -7.40 19.29 5.00
C ARG A 110 -6.75 19.12 6.36
N THR A 111 -7.29 19.77 7.35
CA THR A 111 -6.78 19.68 8.71
C THR A 111 -7.60 18.67 9.49
N LEU A 112 -6.93 17.76 10.17
CA LEU A 112 -7.55 16.77 11.04
C LEU A 112 -6.91 16.79 12.42
N PRO A 113 -7.68 16.65 13.49
CA PRO A 113 -7.15 16.51 14.83
C PRO A 113 -6.44 15.17 15.00
N VAL A 114 -5.27 15.18 15.62
CA VAL A 114 -4.48 14.00 15.98
C VAL A 114 -4.31 13.96 17.49
N TYR A 115 -4.75 12.87 18.08
CA TYR A 115 -4.67 12.65 19.52
C TYR A 115 -3.49 11.74 19.86
N LEU A 116 -2.88 11.96 21.01
CA LEU A 116 -1.90 11.03 21.58
C LEU A 116 -2.67 9.90 22.28
N GLN A 117 -2.31 8.65 22.03
CA GLN A 117 -2.85 7.55 22.82
C GLN A 117 -2.16 7.58 24.19
N PRO A 118 -2.89 7.81 25.29
CA PRO A 118 -2.29 7.76 26.62
C PRO A 118 -1.81 6.33 26.92
N ALA A 119 -0.55 6.18 27.24
CA ALA A 119 0.08 4.90 27.56
C ALA A 119 -0.43 4.26 28.87
N SER A 120 -1.16 4.97 29.65
CA SER A 120 -1.95 4.63 30.85
C SER A 120 -2.23 5.92 31.62
N ALA A 121 -3.37 6.52 31.41
CA ALA A 121 -3.77 7.63 32.26
C ALA A 121 -5.22 7.43 32.73
N GLY A 122 -5.37 7.12 33.98
CA GLY A 122 -6.63 7.00 34.66
C GLY A 122 -7.41 8.32 34.82
N THR A 123 -7.44 9.17 33.79
CA THR A 123 -8.12 10.47 33.87
C THR A 123 -9.26 10.62 32.84
N GLY A 124 -9.76 9.55 32.24
CA GLY A 124 -11.05 9.56 31.55
C GLY A 124 -11.22 10.48 30.32
N GLN A 125 -10.20 11.22 29.91
CA GLN A 125 -10.24 12.25 28.87
C GLN A 125 -9.45 11.85 27.62
N TRP A 126 -9.69 10.64 27.14
CA TRP A 126 -9.16 10.23 25.84
C TRP A 126 -10.04 10.84 24.73
N LEU A 127 -9.43 11.50 23.77
CA LEU A 127 -10.07 12.36 22.76
C LEU A 127 -10.64 13.68 23.34
N ASP A 128 -9.92 14.30 24.26
CA ASP A 128 -10.21 15.66 24.65
C ASP A 128 -9.70 16.59 23.52
N ASP A 129 -10.60 17.39 22.97
CA ASP A 129 -10.29 18.30 21.86
C ASP A 129 -9.21 19.33 22.26
N ASP A 130 -9.07 19.62 23.56
CA ASP A 130 -8.03 20.52 24.07
C ASP A 130 -6.60 19.92 24.00
N LEU A 131 -6.47 18.62 23.77
CA LEU A 131 -5.19 17.88 23.66
C LEU A 131 -4.88 17.39 22.25
N ALA A 132 -5.68 17.78 21.25
CA ALA A 132 -5.46 17.40 19.87
C ALA A 132 -4.45 18.33 19.19
N GLU A 133 -3.53 17.75 18.44
CA GLU A 133 -2.68 18.49 17.50
C GLU A 133 -3.38 18.56 16.14
N GLU A 134 -3.57 19.77 15.61
CA GLU A 134 -4.08 19.94 14.26
C GLU A 134 -2.98 19.59 13.23
N MET A 135 -3.26 18.61 12.35
CA MET A 135 -2.34 18.16 11.32
C MET A 135 -2.91 18.37 9.93
N GLU A 136 -2.15 19.03 9.05
CA GLU A 136 -2.47 19.09 7.62
C GLU A 136 -2.18 17.74 6.98
N VAL A 137 -3.19 17.19 6.30
CA VAL A 137 -3.13 15.90 5.62
C VAL A 137 -3.56 16.05 4.17
N ASP A 138 -2.98 15.23 3.31
CA ASP A 138 -3.28 15.17 1.89
C ASP A 138 -4.20 13.98 1.54
N ASP A 139 -4.32 13.72 0.23
CA ASP A 139 -5.17 12.65 -0.30
C ASP A 139 -4.66 11.22 0.02
N ALA A 140 -3.47 11.07 0.61
CA ALA A 140 -2.98 9.79 1.13
C ALA A 140 -3.79 9.33 2.37
N VAL A 141 -4.37 10.29 3.10
CA VAL A 141 -5.27 9.98 4.22
C VAL A 141 -6.68 9.73 3.69
N PRO A 142 -7.31 8.58 4.03
CA PRO A 142 -8.65 8.25 3.53
C PRO A 142 -9.65 9.40 3.72
N ALA A 143 -10.41 9.73 2.67
CA ALA A 143 -11.35 10.86 2.67
C ALA A 143 -12.40 10.80 3.82
N ARG A 144 -12.72 9.58 4.27
CA ARG A 144 -13.66 9.32 5.39
C ARG A 144 -13.02 9.43 6.79
N ALA A 145 -11.71 9.70 6.89
CA ALA A 145 -11.06 9.94 8.16
C ALA A 145 -11.51 11.30 8.74
N GLU A 146 -11.84 11.32 10.00
CA GLU A 146 -12.30 12.50 10.74
C GLU A 146 -11.30 12.91 11.82
N PHE A 147 -10.46 11.97 12.27
CA PHE A 147 -9.38 12.22 13.24
C PHE A 147 -8.29 11.16 13.14
N GLY A 148 -7.14 11.44 13.73
CA GLY A 148 -6.01 10.52 13.87
C GLY A 148 -5.71 10.23 15.33
N VAL A 149 -5.13 9.06 15.60
CA VAL A 149 -4.58 8.70 16.91
C VAL A 149 -3.17 8.18 16.72
N ARG A 150 -2.20 8.75 17.42
CA ARG A 150 -0.83 8.25 17.46
C ARG A 150 -0.76 7.07 18.42
N LEU A 151 -0.47 5.89 17.88
CA LEU A 151 -0.37 4.68 18.68
C LEU A 151 0.86 4.69 19.58
N ALA A 152 0.74 4.06 20.74
CA ALA A 152 1.85 3.76 21.64
C ALA A 152 1.93 2.25 21.87
N GLY A 153 3.14 1.69 21.72
CA GLY A 153 3.41 0.26 21.87
C GLY A 153 3.19 -0.54 20.60
N ASP A 154 3.45 -1.85 20.69
CA ASP A 154 3.51 -2.78 19.56
C ASP A 154 2.32 -3.76 19.49
N SER A 155 1.28 -3.54 20.29
CA SER A 155 0.12 -4.47 20.39
C SER A 155 -0.63 -4.64 19.07
N MET A 156 -0.50 -3.70 18.13
CA MET A 156 -1.14 -3.74 16.82
C MET A 156 -0.17 -4.09 15.68
N SER A 157 1.06 -4.48 16.02
CA SER A 157 2.03 -5.02 15.06
C SER A 157 1.57 -6.38 14.49
N PRO A 158 1.95 -6.72 13.23
CA PRO A 158 2.80 -5.96 12.32
C PRO A 158 2.07 -4.91 11.47
N ARG A 159 0.75 -4.80 11.57
CA ARG A 159 -0.05 -3.91 10.71
C ARG A 159 0.18 -2.44 11.02
N PHE A 160 0.30 -2.10 12.29
CA PHE A 160 0.57 -0.73 12.75
C PHE A 160 1.78 -0.74 13.67
N ALA A 161 2.72 0.17 13.41
CA ALA A 161 3.93 0.33 14.19
C ALA A 161 3.72 1.24 15.41
N ASP A 162 4.62 1.13 16.39
CA ASP A 162 4.71 2.09 17.48
C ASP A 162 4.94 3.51 16.95
N GLY A 163 4.25 4.49 17.50
CA GLY A 163 4.30 5.90 17.07
C GLY A 163 3.55 6.20 15.76
N GLN A 164 3.01 5.20 15.06
CA GLN A 164 2.24 5.41 13.84
C GLN A 164 0.91 6.10 14.13
N ILE A 165 0.50 7.03 13.25
CA ILE A 165 -0.85 7.61 13.30
C ILE A 165 -1.80 6.68 12.55
N VAL A 166 -2.88 6.27 13.22
CA VAL A 166 -4.02 5.58 12.61
C VAL A 166 -5.16 6.57 12.42
N TRP A 167 -5.76 6.53 11.24
CA TRP A 167 -6.87 7.40 10.88
C TRP A 167 -8.20 6.70 11.13
N ALA A 168 -9.15 7.42 11.69
CA ALA A 168 -10.45 6.87 12.06
C ALA A 168 -11.61 7.79 11.69
N ARG A 169 -12.78 7.19 11.49
CA ARG A 169 -14.08 7.89 11.48
C ARG A 169 -14.71 7.79 12.87
N LYS A 170 -15.43 8.82 13.28
CA LYS A 170 -16.22 8.77 14.53
C LYS A 170 -17.31 7.72 14.40
N ALA A 171 -17.45 6.87 15.39
CA ALA A 171 -18.47 5.83 15.44
C ALA A 171 -18.72 5.40 16.88
N ALA A 172 -19.99 5.25 17.25
CA ALA A 172 -20.39 4.69 18.54
C ALA A 172 -20.58 3.16 18.51
N GLN A 173 -20.56 2.57 17.30
CA GLN A 173 -20.72 1.14 17.06
C GLN A 173 -19.73 0.68 15.97
N ALA A 174 -19.36 -0.58 16.01
CA ALA A 174 -18.49 -1.19 15.03
C ALA A 174 -18.92 -2.63 14.74
N GLU A 175 -18.54 -3.14 13.59
CA GLU A 175 -18.81 -4.52 13.18
C GLU A 175 -17.74 -5.48 13.73
N ASN A 176 -18.12 -6.78 13.77
CA ASN A 176 -17.17 -7.83 14.17
C ASN A 176 -15.97 -7.86 13.24
N GLY A 177 -14.78 -7.77 13.81
CA GLY A 177 -13.52 -7.79 13.07
C GLY A 177 -12.98 -6.42 12.67
N GLU A 178 -13.72 -5.33 12.87
CA GLU A 178 -13.20 -3.97 12.66
C GLU A 178 -12.15 -3.61 13.73
N ILE A 179 -11.22 -2.74 13.33
CA ILE A 179 -10.25 -2.17 14.25
C ILE A 179 -10.87 -0.89 14.82
N VAL A 180 -11.00 -0.86 16.13
CA VAL A 180 -11.67 0.21 16.85
C VAL A 180 -10.70 0.99 17.74
N LEU A 181 -11.00 2.26 17.88
CA LEU A 181 -10.49 3.12 18.92
C LEU A 181 -11.58 3.19 19.99
N CYS A 182 -11.27 2.74 21.20
CA CYS A 182 -12.27 2.61 22.26
C CYS A 182 -11.69 2.93 23.64
N VAL A 183 -12.57 3.23 24.56
CA VAL A 183 -12.27 3.38 25.99
C VAL A 183 -12.88 2.21 26.73
N LEU A 184 -12.10 1.57 27.58
CA LEU A 184 -12.52 0.54 28.51
C LEU A 184 -12.02 0.90 29.91
N ASN A 185 -12.93 1.14 30.82
CA ASN A 185 -12.63 1.51 32.21
C ASN A 185 -11.66 2.70 32.32
N GLY A 186 -11.88 3.73 31.51
CA GLY A 186 -11.07 4.95 31.47
C GLY A 186 -9.74 4.82 30.70
N GLN A 187 -9.41 3.65 30.17
CA GLN A 187 -8.20 3.44 29.36
C GLN A 187 -8.52 3.41 27.87
N GLY A 188 -7.69 4.09 27.06
CA GLY A 188 -7.82 4.12 25.60
C GLY A 188 -7.12 2.96 24.93
N TYR A 189 -7.79 2.33 23.97
CA TYR A 189 -7.27 1.19 23.22
C TYR A 189 -7.47 1.35 21.71
N CYS A 190 -6.50 0.83 20.96
CA CYS A 190 -6.66 0.49 19.55
C CYS A 190 -6.59 -1.04 19.45
N LYS A 191 -7.70 -1.69 19.11
CA LYS A 191 -7.81 -3.16 19.06
C LYS A 191 -8.77 -3.60 17.97
N LYS A 192 -8.66 -4.85 17.57
CA LYS A 192 -9.65 -5.52 16.74
C LYS A 192 -10.82 -5.96 17.62
N LEU A 193 -12.03 -5.51 17.28
CA LEU A 193 -13.23 -5.92 17.97
C LEU A 193 -13.65 -7.32 17.56
N LYS A 194 -13.94 -8.18 18.52
CA LYS A 194 -14.43 -9.54 18.30
C LYS A 194 -15.69 -9.78 19.11
N TYR A 195 -16.75 -10.19 18.43
CA TYR A 195 -17.97 -10.72 19.05
C TYR A 195 -18.05 -12.21 18.76
N ASP A 196 -18.29 -13.02 19.77
CA ASP A 196 -18.62 -14.44 19.62
C ASP A 196 -19.68 -14.87 20.65
N ALA A 197 -19.97 -16.17 20.71
CA ALA A 197 -20.97 -16.72 21.62
C ALA A 197 -20.61 -16.51 23.11
N ASP A 198 -19.32 -16.33 23.41
CA ASP A 198 -18.77 -16.18 24.75
C ASP A 198 -18.69 -14.70 25.19
N GLY A 199 -18.94 -13.76 24.28
CA GLY A 199 -18.96 -12.34 24.60
C GLY A 199 -18.22 -11.42 23.63
N VAL A 200 -17.80 -10.26 24.15
CA VAL A 200 -17.10 -9.20 23.44
C VAL A 200 -15.64 -9.17 23.89
N TYR A 201 -14.73 -9.10 22.93
CA TYR A 201 -13.29 -9.09 23.18
C TYR A 201 -12.58 -7.99 22.37
N LEU A 202 -11.60 -7.38 22.99
CA LEU A 202 -10.64 -6.50 22.32
C LEU A 202 -9.36 -7.28 22.04
N VAL A 203 -9.10 -7.57 20.76
CA VAL A 203 -8.02 -8.46 20.33
C VAL A 203 -6.87 -7.62 19.75
N SER A 204 -5.66 -7.85 20.24
CA SER A 204 -4.44 -7.31 19.65
C SER A 204 -4.11 -8.01 18.34
N LEU A 205 -3.49 -7.32 17.39
CA LEU A 205 -2.95 -7.96 16.18
C LEU A 205 -1.64 -8.68 16.46
N ASN A 206 -0.90 -8.23 17.47
CA ASN A 206 0.29 -8.91 17.97
C ASN A 206 -0.13 -10.08 18.87
N PRO A 207 0.20 -11.32 18.49
CA PRO A 207 -0.22 -12.52 19.24
C PRO A 207 0.43 -12.68 20.63
N ALA A 208 1.44 -11.83 20.94
CA ALA A 208 2.04 -11.80 22.27
C ALA A 208 1.11 -11.21 23.35
N TYR A 209 0.00 -10.61 22.94
CA TYR A 209 -0.97 -9.99 23.84
C TYR A 209 -2.25 -10.81 23.91
N GLU A 210 -2.67 -11.17 25.12
CA GLU A 210 -3.94 -11.84 25.37
C GLU A 210 -5.14 -10.94 25.01
N PRO A 211 -6.26 -11.54 24.52
CA PRO A 211 -7.50 -10.82 24.31
C PRO A 211 -8.04 -10.24 25.62
N ILE A 212 -8.54 -9.02 25.58
CA ILE A 212 -9.16 -8.35 26.73
C ILE A 212 -10.68 -8.59 26.64
N PRO A 213 -11.31 -9.31 27.57
CA PRO A 213 -12.74 -9.47 27.61
C PRO A 213 -13.40 -8.15 28.05
N VAL A 214 -14.52 -7.80 27.42
CA VAL A 214 -15.38 -6.68 27.85
C VAL A 214 -16.55 -7.29 28.64
N GLN A 215 -16.65 -6.95 29.92
CA GLN A 215 -17.65 -7.51 30.81
C GLN A 215 -18.91 -6.60 30.89
N GLU A 216 -20.02 -7.14 31.32
CA GLU A 216 -21.30 -6.38 31.41
C GLU A 216 -21.22 -5.12 32.32
N ASN A 217 -20.35 -5.15 33.34
CA ASN A 217 -20.17 -4.04 34.28
C ASN A 217 -19.06 -3.07 33.87
N ASP A 218 -18.38 -3.32 32.72
CA ASP A 218 -17.32 -2.44 32.26
C ASP A 218 -17.89 -1.16 31.63
N GLU A 219 -17.21 -0.05 31.88
CA GLU A 219 -17.45 1.19 31.15
C GLU A 219 -16.76 1.08 29.78
N PHE A 220 -17.51 0.60 28.77
CA PHE A 220 -17.00 0.41 27.42
C PHE A 220 -17.64 1.37 26.42
N ARG A 221 -16.82 2.10 25.67
CA ARG A 221 -17.27 3.05 24.65
C ARG A 221 -16.36 2.99 23.42
N ILE A 222 -16.96 2.80 22.26
CA ILE A 222 -16.28 2.97 20.97
C ILE A 222 -16.28 4.46 20.64
N ALA A 223 -15.12 5.00 20.28
CA ALA A 223 -14.91 6.38 19.87
C ALA A 223 -14.80 6.51 18.35
N GLY A 224 -14.28 5.46 17.68
CA GLY A 224 -14.17 5.44 16.24
C GLY A 224 -13.74 4.10 15.67
N VAL A 225 -13.87 4.00 14.36
CA VAL A 225 -13.42 2.85 13.55
C VAL A 225 -12.27 3.28 12.67
N VAL A 226 -11.20 2.52 12.70
CA VAL A 226 -10.00 2.77 11.87
C VAL A 226 -10.35 2.62 10.40
N VAL A 227 -9.90 3.58 9.58
CA VAL A 227 -10.12 3.65 8.13
C VAL A 227 -8.78 3.63 7.41
N GLY A 228 -8.50 2.62 6.60
CA GLY A 228 -7.24 2.51 5.86
C GLY A 228 -6.63 1.14 5.90
#